data_5ebc9d7b82c4257f32d07ccfffc5d40d
#
_entry.id   5ebc9d7b82c4257f32d07ccfffc5d40d
#
_cell.length_a   1.000
_cell.length_b   1.000
_cell.length_c   1.000
_cell.angle_alpha   90.00
_cell.angle_beta   90.00
_cell.angle_gamma   90.00
#
_symmetry.space_group_name_H-M   'P 1'
#
loop_
_entity.id
_entity.type
_entity.pdbx_description
1 polymer ?
#
loop_
_entity_poly.entity_id
_entity_poly.type
_entity_poly.pdbx_seq_one_letter_code
_entity_poly.pdbx_strand_id
1 'polypeptide(L)' 'MEYQIGDIVTLKKAHPCGSKQWEVLRVGADFRLKCVGCGHQLMMPRVQVEKNTKDICKNT' A
#
# COMPACT_ATOMS: atom_id res chain seq x y z
N MET A 1 3.71 11.65 -5.37
CA MET A 1 4.45 10.38 -5.23
C MET A 1 4.07 9.44 -6.34
N GLU A 2 5.05 8.78 -6.91
CA GLU A 2 4.80 7.76 -7.92
C GLU A 2 4.78 6.38 -7.27
N TYR A 3 3.82 5.55 -7.70
CA TYR A 3 3.67 4.20 -7.20
C TYR A 3 3.88 3.24 -8.36
N GLN A 4 4.53 2.11 -8.09
CA GLN A 4 4.74 1.06 -9.09
C GLN A 4 4.37 -0.28 -8.48
N ILE A 5 4.00 -1.22 -9.34
CA ILE A 5 3.70 -2.58 -8.91
C ILE A 5 4.95 -3.17 -8.26
N GLY A 6 4.78 -3.75 -7.08
CA GLY A 6 5.89 -4.31 -6.30
C GLY A 6 6.46 -3.38 -5.25
N ASP A 7 6.09 -2.10 -5.27
CA ASP A 7 6.53 -1.17 -4.25
C ASP A 7 5.91 -1.51 -2.90
N ILE A 8 6.65 -1.24 -1.83
CA ILE A 8 6.13 -1.39 -0.47
C ILE A 8 5.80 -0.01 0.05
N VAL A 9 4.54 0.22 0.37
CA VAL A 9 4.09 1.48 0.95
C VAL A 9 3.86 1.30 2.45
N THR A 10 4.29 2.27 3.23
CA THR A 10 4.00 2.31 4.67
C THR A 10 2.86 3.27 4.89
N LEU A 11 1.75 2.78 5.42
CA LEU A 11 0.59 3.60 5.70
C LEU A 11 0.67 4.18 7.10
N LYS A 12 -0.01 5.30 7.29
CA LYS A 12 -0.02 6.00 8.57
C LYS A 12 -0.75 5.20 9.65
N LYS A 13 -1.74 4.39 9.25
CA LYS A 13 -2.51 3.56 10.16
C LYS A 13 -2.06 2.11 10.06
N ALA A 14 -1.91 1.46 11.22
CA ALA A 14 -1.59 0.05 11.25
C ALA A 14 -2.82 -0.79 10.87
N HIS A 15 -2.59 -1.87 10.15
CA HIS A 15 -3.61 -2.89 9.92
C HIS A 15 -3.85 -3.65 11.23
N PRO A 16 -5.05 -4.21 11.45
CA PRO A 16 -5.33 -4.99 12.66
C PRO A 16 -4.33 -6.11 12.97
N CYS A 17 -3.62 -6.62 11.95
CA CYS A 17 -2.58 -7.62 12.18
C CYS A 17 -1.27 -7.02 12.71
N GLY A 18 -1.19 -5.70 12.85
CA GLY A 18 -0.02 -5.01 13.36
C GLY A 18 0.93 -4.48 12.30
N SER A 19 0.76 -4.86 11.04
CA SER A 19 1.64 -4.38 9.97
C SER A 19 1.15 -3.05 9.43
N LYS A 20 2.09 -2.17 9.11
CA LYS A 20 1.80 -0.90 8.44
C LYS A 20 2.22 -0.92 6.99
N GLN A 21 2.88 -1.99 6.54
CA GLN A 21 3.45 -2.08 5.20
C GLN A 21 2.55 -2.86 4.28
N TRP A 22 2.43 -2.36 3.06
CA TRP A 22 1.57 -2.94 2.04
C TRP A 22 2.32 -3.02 0.72
N GLU A 23 2.15 -4.13 0.02
CA GLU A 23 2.72 -4.30 -1.30
C GLU A 23 1.72 -3.82 -2.34
N VAL A 24 2.19 -3.01 -3.30
CA VAL A 24 1.35 -2.53 -4.40
C VAL A 24 1.21 -3.65 -5.43
N LEU A 25 -0.01 -4.14 -5.61
CA LEU A 25 -0.29 -5.19 -6.60
C LEU A 25 -0.80 -4.61 -7.90
N ARG A 26 -1.47 -3.45 -7.84
CA ARG A 26 -2.02 -2.82 -9.03
C ARG A 26 -2.06 -1.31 -8.82
N VAL A 27 -1.77 -0.58 -9.89
CA VAL A 27 -1.83 0.89 -9.91
C VAL A 27 -2.84 1.32 -10.96
N GLY A 28 -3.44 2.50 -10.75
CA GLY A 28 -4.44 3.05 -11.65
C GLY A 28 -5.28 4.06 -10.89
N ALA A 29 -6.56 4.19 -11.29
CA ALA A 29 -7.50 5.04 -10.55
C ALA A 29 -7.73 4.47 -9.15
N ASP A 30 -7.75 3.14 -9.03
CA ASP A 30 -7.79 2.43 -7.77
C ASP A 30 -6.54 1.58 -7.64
N PHE A 31 -6.03 1.47 -6.43
CA PHE A 31 -4.86 0.66 -6.11
C PHE A 31 -5.29 -0.62 -5.43
N ARG A 32 -4.65 -1.72 -5.78
CA ARG A 32 -4.78 -2.96 -5.01
C ARG A 32 -3.54 -3.13 -4.15
N LEU A 33 -3.75 -3.31 -2.86
CA LEU A 33 -2.68 -3.43 -1.89
C LEU A 33 -2.81 -4.75 -1.16
N LYS A 34 -1.66 -5.35 -0.83
CA LYS A 34 -1.61 -6.58 -0.07
C LYS A 34 -0.81 -6.33 1.20
N CYS A 35 -1.41 -6.64 2.34
CA CYS A 35 -0.73 -6.50 3.62
C CYS A 35 0.46 -7.45 3.69
N VAL A 36 1.64 -6.90 3.96
CA VAL A 36 2.86 -7.70 4.02
C VAL A 36 2.83 -8.65 5.23
N GLY A 37 2.12 -8.26 6.29
CA GLY A 37 2.08 -9.05 7.51
C GLY A 37 1.15 -10.27 7.42
N CYS A 38 -0.07 -10.10 6.95
CA CYS A 38 -1.06 -11.18 6.97
C CYS A 38 -1.55 -11.61 5.57
N GLY A 39 -1.14 -10.90 4.52
CA GLY A 39 -1.56 -11.24 3.17
C GLY A 39 -2.95 -10.75 2.78
N HIS A 40 -3.62 -10.00 3.64
CA HIS A 40 -4.93 -9.44 3.33
C HIS A 40 -4.83 -8.46 2.16
N GLN A 41 -5.73 -8.58 1.20
CA GLN A 41 -5.77 -7.68 0.04
C GLN A 41 -6.96 -6.74 0.16
N LEU A 42 -6.76 -5.50 -0.26
CA LEU A 42 -7.84 -4.53 -0.32
C LEU A 42 -7.64 -3.62 -1.52
N MET A 43 -8.73 -2.98 -1.94
CA MET A 43 -8.68 -1.95 -2.97
C MET A 43 -8.94 -0.60 -2.32
N MET A 44 -8.18 0.41 -2.76
CA MET A 44 -8.29 1.75 -2.21
C MET A 44 -8.14 2.75 -3.34
N PRO A 45 -9.00 3.79 -3.42
CA PRO A 45 -8.82 4.84 -4.42
C PRO A 45 -7.43 5.48 -4.28
N ARG A 46 -6.86 5.89 -5.40
CA ARG A 46 -5.54 6.51 -5.41
C ARG A 46 -5.45 7.68 -4.44
N VAL A 47 -6.51 8.50 -4.37
CA VAL A 47 -6.55 9.66 -3.48
C VAL A 47 -6.35 9.23 -2.02
N GLN A 48 -7.00 8.14 -1.63
CA GLN A 48 -6.89 7.62 -0.27
C GLN A 48 -5.48 7.07 -0.01
N VAL A 49 -4.90 6.38 -0.99
CA VAL A 49 -3.55 5.86 -0.87
C VAL A 49 -2.57 7.01 -0.64
N GLU A 50 -2.68 8.05 -1.46
CA GLU A 50 -1.79 9.21 -1.36
C GLU A 50 -1.92 9.90 0.00
N LYS A 51 -3.14 10.02 0.51
CA LYS A 51 -3.37 10.64 1.82
C LYS A 51 -2.81 9.82 2.97
N ASN A 52 -2.84 8.51 2.84
CA ASN A 52 -2.49 7.61 3.93
C ASN A 52 -1.06 7.09 3.85
N THR A 53 -0.36 7.34 2.76
CA THR A 53 1.02 6.89 2.61
C THR A 53 1.96 7.75 3.46
N LYS A 54 2.70 7.09 4.35
CA LYS A 54 3.75 7.74 5.12
C LYS A 54 5.08 7.67 4.38
N ASP A 55 5.36 6.53 3.75
CA ASP A 55 6.64 6.31 3.10
C ASP A 55 6.47 5.25 2.00
N ILE A 56 7.37 5.27 1.03
CA ILE A 56 7.40 4.30 -0.06
C ILE A 56 8.79 3.71 -0.12
N CYS A 57 8.86 2.38 -0.11
CA CYS A 57 10.11 1.66 -0.29
C CYS A 57 10.07 0.98 -1.66
N LYS A 58 11.02 1.31 -2.52
CA LYS A 58 11.12 0.71 -3.84
C LYS A 58 11.70 -0.68 -3.72
N ASN A 59 10.99 -1.68 -4.20
CA ASN A 59 11.40 -3.06 -4.11
C ASN A 59 11.99 -3.52 -5.46
N THR A 60 13.13 -2.97 -5.81
CA THR A 60 13.84 -3.35 -7.04
C THR A 60 15.28 -3.69 -6.75
#